data_64846f1685444543fc85251ff2baccd2
#
_entry.id   64846f1685444543fc85251ff2baccd2
#
_cell.length_a   1.000
_cell.length_b   1.000
_cell.length_c   1.000
_cell.angle_alpha   90.00
_cell.angle_beta   90.00
_cell.angle_gamma   90.00
#
_symmetry.space_group_name_H-M   'P 1'
#
loop_
_entity.id
_entity.type
_entity.pdbx_description
1 polymer ?
#
loop_
_entity_poly.entity_id
_entity_poly.type
_entity_poly.pdbx_seq_one_letter_code
_entity_poly.pdbx_strand_id
1 'polypeptide(L)'
;ASLHVRHVGGLLRALGTSIWGFHIHNMMTDKENCSEMKLLMHMCCGPCSCYPLKKLRTDGIEPTGYFFNPNIHPYKEWEERLQNARKFAELSEMDFIADEAYSLRDFLKKALPAEGMRKGRCQMCYAWRLEQTAKYASEHAFDAFTSTLFYSIYQQHELMRAVAEDFAASYGVSFYYEDFRIGWQDGIDLSKEMDLYRQSYCGCVFSEEERYSRSLRKLQRKENKEKKRLRLMA
;
A
#
# COMPACT_ATOMS: atom_id res chain seq x y z
N ALA A 1 3.20 38.46 17.14
CA ALA A 1 4.57 38.43 17.64
C ALA A 1 5.50 38.03 16.49
N SER A 2 6.30 39.01 16.07
CA SER A 2 7.28 38.91 14.97
C SER A 2 8.44 38.01 15.34
N LEU A 3 8.94 37.23 14.42
CA LEU A 3 10.23 36.57 14.52
C LEU A 3 11.15 37.00 13.36
N HIS A 4 12.28 37.52 13.78
CA HIS A 4 13.35 38.11 12.96
C HIS A 4 14.13 37.03 12.19
N VAL A 5 14.35 37.28 10.91
CA VAL A 5 15.39 36.61 10.10
C VAL A 5 16.64 37.47 10.13
N ARG A 6 17.77 36.92 10.56
CA ARG A 6 19.08 37.55 10.47
C ARG A 6 19.83 37.06 9.24
N HIS A 7 20.11 38.00 8.34
CA HIS A 7 21.12 37.88 7.28
C HIS A 7 22.51 38.14 7.86
N VAL A 8 23.46 37.30 7.46
CA VAL A 8 24.86 37.59 7.63
C VAL A 8 25.53 37.52 6.25
N GLY A 9 25.86 38.68 5.73
CA GLY A 9 26.65 38.83 4.52
C GLY A 9 28.15 38.76 4.83
N GLY A 10 28.91 38.16 3.94
CA GLY A 10 30.36 38.15 3.95
C GLY A 10 30.91 38.31 2.54
N LEU A 11 31.43 39.52 2.29
CA LEU A 11 32.08 39.98 1.06
C LEU A 11 33.51 39.48 1.04
N LEU A 12 34.00 38.91 -0.05
CA LEU A 12 35.43 38.96 -0.40
C LEU A 12 35.61 39.06 -1.92
N ARG A 13 36.26 40.18 -2.31
CA ARG A 13 36.78 40.49 -3.65
C ARG A 13 38.14 39.85 -3.82
N ALA A 14 38.42 39.32 -4.99
CA ALA A 14 39.77 39.43 -5.57
C ALA A 14 39.75 39.30 -7.10
N LEU A 15 40.48 40.17 -7.73
CA LEU A 15 40.66 40.45 -9.14
C LEU A 15 41.56 39.40 -9.84
N GLY A 16 41.37 39.21 -11.13
CA GLY A 16 42.35 38.51 -11.96
C GLY A 16 41.88 38.31 -13.42
N THR A 17 42.39 39.12 -14.30
CA THR A 17 42.18 39.21 -15.75
C THR A 17 42.68 38.01 -16.54
N SER A 18 42.00 37.55 -17.62
CA SER A 18 42.50 37.59 -19.01
C SER A 18 41.74 36.63 -19.95
N ILE A 19 41.08 37.23 -20.94
CA ILE A 19 41.00 36.94 -22.38
C ILE A 19 41.24 35.48 -22.81
N TRP A 20 40.20 34.83 -23.34
CA TRP A 20 40.06 34.18 -24.65
C TRP A 20 38.59 33.78 -24.86
N GLY A 21 37.94 34.40 -25.88
CA GLY A 21 36.56 34.08 -26.24
C GLY A 21 36.47 32.73 -26.91
N PHE A 22 35.59 31.91 -26.36
CA PHE A 22 34.90 30.86 -27.10
C PHE A 22 33.42 30.98 -26.77
N HIS A 23 32.65 31.29 -27.79
CA HIS A 23 31.18 31.15 -27.76
C HIS A 23 30.85 29.70 -27.52
N ILE A 24 30.69 29.30 -26.28
CA ILE A 24 29.96 28.08 -25.93
C ILE A 24 28.51 28.51 -25.82
N HIS A 25 27.79 28.19 -26.86
CA HIS A 25 26.32 28.24 -26.92
C HIS A 25 25.79 27.55 -25.65
N ASN A 26 25.11 28.34 -24.86
CA ASN A 26 24.44 27.90 -23.63
C ASN A 26 23.34 26.89 -24.02
N MET A 27 23.68 25.61 -24.15
CA MET A 27 22.70 24.56 -24.05
C MET A 27 22.31 24.44 -22.58
N MET A 28 21.44 25.36 -22.17
CA MET A 28 20.57 25.10 -21.05
C MET A 28 19.78 23.82 -21.44
N THR A 29 20.20 22.73 -20.89
CA THR A 29 19.37 21.54 -20.83
C THR A 29 18.09 21.97 -20.10
N ASP A 30 17.02 22.12 -20.85
CA ASP A 30 15.69 22.06 -20.31
C ASP A 30 15.60 20.72 -19.56
N LYS A 31 15.83 20.76 -18.24
CA LYS A 31 15.21 19.76 -17.38
C LYS A 31 13.73 20.02 -17.53
N GLU A 32 13.13 19.32 -18.50
CA GLU A 32 11.70 19.16 -18.53
C GLU A 32 11.28 18.84 -17.11
N ASN A 33 10.41 19.67 -16.58
CA ASN A 33 9.81 19.53 -15.27
C ASN A 33 8.88 18.29 -15.36
N CYS A 34 9.50 17.11 -15.33
CA CYS A 34 8.78 15.85 -15.17
C CYS A 34 8.23 15.92 -13.74
N SER A 35 6.99 16.37 -13.60
CA SER A 35 6.32 16.39 -12.30
C SER A 35 6.38 14.97 -11.75
N GLU A 36 7.05 14.80 -10.62
CA GLU A 36 7.18 13.53 -9.95
C GLU A 36 5.79 12.96 -9.68
N MET A 37 5.52 11.74 -10.15
CA MET A 37 4.21 11.10 -10.03
C MET A 37 3.81 10.95 -8.57
N LYS A 38 2.71 11.57 -8.15
CA LYS A 38 2.16 11.46 -6.81
C LYS A 38 1.36 10.16 -6.69
N LEU A 39 1.95 9.16 -6.06
CA LEU A 39 1.37 7.83 -5.88
C LEU A 39 0.83 7.63 -4.47
N LEU A 40 -0.46 7.29 -4.33
CA LEU A 40 -1.05 6.85 -3.07
C LEU A 40 -0.97 5.33 -2.95
N MET A 41 -0.26 4.82 -1.94
CA MET A 41 -0.13 3.38 -1.70
C MET A 41 -1.00 2.94 -0.52
N HIS A 42 -2.11 2.24 -0.80
CA HIS A 42 -2.88 1.61 0.27
C HIS A 42 -2.04 0.59 1.04
N MET A 43 -1.95 0.75 2.35
CA MET A 43 -1.19 -0.11 3.25
C MET A 43 -2.10 -0.98 4.09
N CYS A 44 -2.00 -2.31 3.96
CA CYS A 44 -2.73 -3.23 4.83
C CYS A 44 -2.05 -3.43 6.21
N CYS A 45 -0.74 -3.24 6.29
CA CYS A 45 0.08 -3.32 7.50
C CYS A 45 1.54 -2.97 7.17
N GLY A 46 2.38 -2.76 8.19
CA GLY A 46 3.81 -2.47 8.02
C GLY A 46 4.57 -3.55 7.23
N PRO A 47 4.55 -4.84 7.64
CA PRO A 47 5.29 -5.90 6.95
C PRO A 47 4.95 -6.07 5.48
N CYS A 48 3.67 -5.89 5.10
CA CYS A 48 3.26 -6.00 3.70
C CYS A 48 3.74 -4.82 2.85
N SER A 49 4.22 -3.74 3.46
CA SER A 49 4.68 -2.53 2.78
C SER A 49 6.17 -2.53 2.49
N CYS A 50 6.96 -3.41 3.15
CA CYS A 50 8.43 -3.42 3.04
C CYS A 50 8.91 -3.60 1.60
N TYR A 51 8.51 -4.65 0.92
CA TYR A 51 8.94 -4.89 -0.46
C TYR A 51 8.28 -3.93 -1.46
N PRO A 52 6.96 -3.66 -1.40
CA PRO A 52 6.35 -2.66 -2.28
C PRO A 52 7.06 -1.30 -2.26
N LEU A 53 7.37 -0.77 -1.07
CA LEU A 53 8.10 0.49 -0.97
C LEU A 53 9.51 0.39 -1.59
N LYS A 54 10.26 -0.67 -1.28
CA LYS A 54 11.59 -0.93 -1.87
C LYS A 54 11.52 -0.96 -3.40
N LYS A 55 10.52 -1.65 -3.97
CA LYS A 55 10.34 -1.77 -5.43
C LYS A 55 10.00 -0.41 -6.05
N LEU A 56 9.03 0.31 -5.49
CA LEU A 56 8.62 1.63 -5.98
C LEU A 56 9.78 2.62 -5.96
N ARG A 57 10.55 2.67 -4.86
CA ARG A 57 11.76 3.52 -4.78
C ARG A 57 12.84 3.12 -5.78
N THR A 58 12.99 1.82 -6.05
CA THR A 58 13.91 1.34 -7.11
C THR A 58 13.48 1.84 -8.49
N ASP A 59 12.18 2.01 -8.70
CA ASP A 59 11.60 2.54 -9.93
C ASP A 59 11.56 4.10 -9.95
N GLY A 60 12.11 4.75 -8.93
CA GLY A 60 12.14 6.22 -8.82
C GLY A 60 10.83 6.85 -8.34
N ILE A 61 9.96 6.06 -7.71
CA ILE A 61 8.65 6.51 -7.22
C ILE A 61 8.66 6.56 -5.70
N GLU A 62 8.37 7.74 -5.12
CA GLU A 62 8.16 7.90 -3.69
C GLU A 62 6.66 7.95 -3.38
N PRO A 63 6.07 6.89 -2.78
CA PRO A 63 4.66 6.85 -2.52
C PRO A 63 4.29 7.50 -1.18
N THR A 64 3.07 8.01 -1.08
CA THR A 64 2.44 8.30 0.22
C THR A 64 1.66 7.09 0.69
N GLY A 65 1.94 6.61 1.90
CA GLY A 65 1.22 5.49 2.51
C GLY A 65 -0.18 5.88 2.97
N TYR A 66 -1.17 5.04 2.70
CA TYR A 66 -2.55 5.24 3.13
C TYR A 66 -3.11 4.02 3.87
N PHE A 67 -3.39 4.17 5.16
CA PHE A 67 -3.96 3.12 5.99
C PHE A 67 -5.47 3.27 6.10
N PHE A 68 -6.21 2.45 5.35
CA PHE A 68 -7.66 2.29 5.47
C PHE A 68 -8.01 0.81 5.52
N ASN A 69 -8.32 0.28 6.70
CA ASN A 69 -8.48 -1.15 6.92
C ASN A 69 -9.70 -1.48 7.78
N PRO A 70 -10.92 -1.32 7.24
CA PRO A 70 -12.17 -1.59 7.97
C PRO A 70 -12.37 -3.08 8.28
N ASN A 71 -11.52 -3.95 7.72
CA ASN A 71 -11.56 -5.39 7.86
C ASN A 71 -10.74 -5.93 9.03
N ILE A 72 -9.92 -5.12 9.70
CA ILE A 72 -9.04 -5.63 10.75
C ILE A 72 -9.77 -5.70 12.08
N HIS A 73 -9.83 -6.89 12.67
CA HIS A 73 -10.50 -7.19 13.94
C HIS A 73 -9.71 -8.23 14.75
N PRO A 74 -9.84 -8.25 16.09
CA PRO A 74 -10.57 -7.31 16.94
C PRO A 74 -9.87 -5.94 17.04
N TYR A 75 -10.39 -5.03 17.89
CA TYR A 75 -9.85 -3.69 18.06
C TYR A 75 -8.34 -3.66 18.37
N LYS A 76 -7.86 -4.54 19.24
CA LYS A 76 -6.43 -4.62 19.59
C LYS A 76 -5.55 -5.00 18.39
N GLU A 77 -6.03 -5.89 17.53
CA GLU A 77 -5.30 -6.25 16.30
C GLU A 77 -5.27 -5.09 15.31
N TRP A 78 -6.38 -4.35 15.19
CA TRP A 78 -6.43 -3.15 14.36
C TRP A 78 -5.49 -2.06 14.88
N GLU A 79 -5.50 -1.79 16.19
CA GLU A 79 -4.62 -0.83 16.84
C GLU A 79 -3.15 -1.21 16.66
N GLU A 80 -2.80 -2.47 16.91
CA GLU A 80 -1.44 -3.00 16.71
C GLU A 80 -0.96 -2.81 15.27
N ARG A 81 -1.80 -3.11 14.27
CA ARG A 81 -1.42 -2.94 12.87
C ARG A 81 -1.30 -1.47 12.47
N LEU A 82 -2.13 -0.60 13.00
CA LEU A 82 -2.03 0.84 12.77
C LEU A 82 -0.71 1.39 13.33
N GLN A 83 -0.39 1.06 14.58
CA GLN A 83 0.88 1.48 15.20
C GLN A 83 2.09 0.91 14.45
N ASN A 84 1.98 -0.34 14.01
CA ASN A 84 3.04 -0.98 13.22
C ASN A 84 3.20 -0.36 11.82
N ALA A 85 2.10 0.09 11.20
CA ALA A 85 2.17 0.83 9.94
C ALA A 85 2.82 2.21 10.13
N ARG A 86 2.55 2.90 11.25
CA ARG A 86 3.21 4.16 11.62
C ARG A 86 4.71 3.95 11.86
N LYS A 87 5.07 2.94 12.67
CA LYS A 87 6.48 2.57 12.90
C LYS A 87 7.21 2.31 11.59
N PHE A 88 6.58 1.59 10.65
CA PHE A 88 7.16 1.36 9.33
C PHE A 88 7.36 2.66 8.56
N ALA A 89 6.35 3.53 8.50
CA ALA A 89 6.43 4.81 7.80
C ALA A 89 7.53 5.71 8.37
N GLU A 90 7.64 5.78 9.70
CA GLU A 90 8.70 6.53 10.39
C GLU A 90 10.09 5.96 10.07
N LEU A 91 10.30 4.63 10.22
CA LEU A 91 11.57 3.98 9.95
C LEU A 91 12.00 4.09 8.48
N SER A 92 11.05 4.20 7.58
CA SER A 92 11.31 4.32 6.14
C SER A 92 11.22 5.76 5.62
N GLU A 93 11.01 6.75 6.50
CA GLU A 93 10.89 8.17 6.14
C GLU A 93 9.84 8.39 5.03
N MET A 94 8.71 7.68 5.11
CA MET A 94 7.64 7.74 4.12
C MET A 94 6.47 8.57 4.64
N ASP A 95 5.93 9.46 3.82
CA ASP A 95 4.68 10.16 4.13
C ASP A 95 3.54 9.18 4.39
N PHE A 96 2.77 9.40 5.46
CA PHE A 96 1.77 8.47 5.92
C PHE A 96 0.47 9.13 6.36
N ILE A 97 -0.64 8.62 5.84
CA ILE A 97 -2.00 9.06 6.15
C ILE A 97 -2.78 7.86 6.71
N ALA A 98 -3.51 8.05 7.80
CA ALA A 98 -4.31 7.00 8.39
C ALA A 98 -5.78 7.44 8.58
N ASP A 99 -6.70 6.58 8.14
CA ASP A 99 -8.07 6.58 8.65
C ASP A 99 -8.08 5.77 9.95
N GLU A 100 -8.36 6.44 11.06
CA GLU A 100 -8.31 5.87 12.41
C GLU A 100 -9.68 5.34 12.89
N ALA A 101 -10.65 5.23 11.99
CA ALA A 101 -11.95 4.71 12.34
C ALA A 101 -11.95 3.18 12.43
N TYR A 102 -12.25 2.65 13.62
CA TYR A 102 -12.48 1.23 13.79
C TYR A 102 -13.88 0.83 13.33
N SER A 103 -13.99 0.01 12.30
CA SER A 103 -15.21 -0.19 11.52
C SER A 103 -15.83 -1.61 11.62
N LEU A 104 -15.66 -2.32 12.74
CA LEU A 104 -16.20 -3.69 12.91
C LEU A 104 -17.69 -3.80 12.51
N ARG A 105 -18.53 -2.90 13.02
CA ARG A 105 -19.99 -3.00 12.81
C ARG A 105 -20.36 -2.82 11.34
N ASP A 106 -19.72 -1.88 10.66
CA ASP A 106 -20.00 -1.60 9.26
C ASP A 106 -19.39 -2.67 8.35
N PHE A 107 -18.23 -3.22 8.74
CA PHE A 107 -17.67 -4.39 8.07
C PHE A 107 -18.62 -5.59 8.14
N LEU A 108 -19.17 -5.90 9.33
CA LEU A 108 -20.12 -7.02 9.49
C LEU A 108 -21.40 -6.80 8.69
N LYS A 109 -21.99 -5.60 8.68
CA LYS A 109 -23.16 -5.29 7.85
C LYS A 109 -22.94 -5.59 6.37
N LYS A 110 -21.74 -5.28 5.85
CA LYS A 110 -21.36 -5.53 4.45
C LYS A 110 -20.99 -7.00 4.19
N ALA A 111 -20.40 -7.69 5.17
CA ALA A 111 -19.87 -9.04 5.02
C ALA A 111 -20.93 -10.14 5.20
N LEU A 112 -21.88 -9.97 6.12
CA LEU A 112 -22.91 -10.97 6.44
C LEU A 112 -23.79 -11.36 5.24
N PRO A 113 -24.24 -10.46 4.36
CA PRO A 113 -25.00 -10.85 3.16
C PRO A 113 -24.23 -11.78 2.22
N ALA A 114 -22.89 -11.78 2.29
CA ALA A 114 -22.01 -12.66 1.52
C ALA A 114 -21.49 -13.86 2.35
N GLU A 115 -22.09 -14.12 3.52
CA GLU A 115 -21.75 -15.27 4.37
C GLU A 115 -22.03 -16.58 3.62
N GLY A 116 -21.15 -17.57 3.80
CA GLY A 116 -21.18 -18.81 3.01
C GLY A 116 -20.45 -18.73 1.66
N MET A 117 -20.19 -17.56 1.16
CA MET A 117 -19.41 -17.33 -0.07
C MET A 117 -18.08 -16.66 0.26
N ARG A 118 -17.04 -17.43 0.60
CA ARG A 118 -15.71 -16.89 0.92
C ARG A 118 -15.23 -15.88 -0.14
N LYS A 119 -15.41 -16.18 -1.42
CA LYS A 119 -15.05 -15.27 -2.51
C LYS A 119 -15.83 -13.97 -2.44
N GLY A 120 -17.13 -13.99 -2.15
CA GLY A 120 -17.98 -12.80 -2.03
C GLY A 120 -17.55 -11.88 -0.89
N ARG A 121 -17.23 -12.43 0.29
CA ARG A 121 -16.72 -11.64 1.43
C ARG A 121 -15.38 -10.97 1.11
N CYS A 122 -14.46 -11.70 0.48
CA CYS A 122 -13.17 -11.13 0.08
C CYS A 122 -13.35 -10.08 -1.02
N GLN A 123 -14.23 -10.30 -2.00
CA GLN A 123 -14.52 -9.33 -3.04
C GLN A 123 -15.08 -8.02 -2.45
N MET A 124 -16.04 -8.09 -1.53
CA MET A 124 -16.55 -6.94 -0.81
C MET A 124 -15.44 -6.20 -0.05
N CYS A 125 -14.56 -6.95 0.62
CA CYS A 125 -13.44 -6.38 1.36
C CYS A 125 -12.43 -5.65 0.45
N TYR A 126 -12.11 -6.24 -0.71
CA TYR A 126 -11.25 -5.59 -1.70
C TYR A 126 -11.92 -4.34 -2.28
N ALA A 127 -13.19 -4.46 -2.66
CA ALA A 127 -13.96 -3.35 -3.21
C ALA A 127 -13.96 -2.15 -2.25
N TRP A 128 -14.32 -2.35 -0.99
CA TRP A 128 -14.38 -1.24 -0.03
C TRP A 128 -13.03 -0.56 0.20
N ARG A 129 -11.94 -1.35 0.28
CA ARG A 129 -10.60 -0.80 0.54
C ARG A 129 -10.04 -0.09 -0.69
N LEU A 130 -10.18 -0.68 -1.87
CA LEU A 130 -9.66 -0.11 -3.12
C LEU A 130 -10.52 1.07 -3.58
N GLU A 131 -11.85 1.01 -3.40
CA GLU A 131 -12.73 2.15 -3.65
C GLU A 131 -12.34 3.37 -2.83
N GLN A 132 -12.19 3.18 -1.50
CA GLN A 132 -11.81 4.29 -0.62
C GLN A 132 -10.42 4.85 -0.97
N THR A 133 -9.50 3.98 -1.40
CA THR A 133 -8.17 4.43 -1.82
C THR A 133 -8.23 5.23 -3.12
N ALA A 134 -8.96 4.75 -4.13
CA ALA A 134 -9.16 5.47 -5.39
C ALA A 134 -9.87 6.82 -5.20
N LYS A 135 -10.92 6.81 -4.37
CA LYS A 135 -11.66 8.03 -3.99
C LYS A 135 -10.74 9.04 -3.32
N TYR A 136 -9.99 8.62 -2.31
CA TYR A 136 -9.05 9.50 -1.61
C TYR A 136 -7.98 10.06 -2.55
N ALA A 137 -7.44 9.21 -3.42
CA ALA A 137 -6.45 9.64 -4.40
C ALA A 137 -6.99 10.72 -5.34
N SER A 138 -8.21 10.53 -5.86
CA SER A 138 -8.90 11.51 -6.72
C SER A 138 -9.18 12.82 -5.99
N GLU A 139 -9.71 12.76 -4.75
CA GLU A 139 -10.07 13.95 -3.96
C GLU A 139 -8.85 14.77 -3.49
N HIS A 140 -7.66 14.17 -3.42
CA HIS A 140 -6.43 14.80 -2.91
C HIS A 140 -5.34 14.98 -3.98
N ALA A 141 -5.72 14.98 -5.25
CA ALA A 141 -4.84 15.24 -6.38
C ALA A 141 -3.58 14.35 -6.43
N PHE A 142 -3.75 13.05 -6.14
CA PHE A 142 -2.79 12.03 -6.50
C PHE A 142 -2.99 11.63 -7.96
N ASP A 143 -1.90 11.37 -8.68
CA ASP A 143 -1.95 10.96 -10.09
C ASP A 143 -2.38 9.49 -10.24
N ALA A 144 -2.01 8.67 -9.23
CA ALA A 144 -2.30 7.24 -9.23
C ALA A 144 -2.46 6.68 -7.82
N PHE A 145 -3.03 5.48 -7.73
CA PHE A 145 -3.02 4.69 -6.51
C PHE A 145 -2.55 3.26 -6.77
N THR A 146 -2.05 2.61 -5.73
CA THR A 146 -1.68 1.19 -5.69
C THR A 146 -2.03 0.57 -4.35
N SER A 147 -1.73 -0.71 -4.15
CA SER A 147 -2.00 -1.37 -2.87
C SER A 147 -0.98 -2.46 -2.53
N THR A 148 -0.56 -2.49 -1.26
CA THR A 148 0.25 -3.58 -0.71
C THR A 148 -0.49 -4.93 -0.65
N LEU A 149 -1.78 -4.97 -0.99
CA LEU A 149 -2.51 -6.24 -1.17
C LEU A 149 -1.91 -7.10 -2.29
N PHE A 150 -1.33 -6.48 -3.31
CA PHE A 150 -0.69 -7.15 -4.44
C PHE A 150 0.66 -7.82 -4.08
N TYR A 151 1.14 -7.61 -2.86
CA TYR A 151 2.29 -8.34 -2.31
C TYR A 151 1.91 -9.72 -1.76
N SER A 152 0.67 -9.91 -1.31
CA SER A 152 0.28 -11.14 -0.62
C SER A 152 -0.01 -12.30 -1.58
N ILE A 153 0.70 -13.42 -1.43
CA ILE A 153 0.47 -14.67 -2.16
C ILE A 153 -0.85 -15.39 -1.78
N TYR A 154 -1.53 -14.91 -0.73
CA TYR A 154 -2.77 -15.51 -0.22
C TYR A 154 -4.03 -14.83 -0.73
N GLN A 155 -3.90 -13.66 -1.35
CA GLN A 155 -5.03 -12.88 -1.85
C GLN A 155 -5.46 -13.33 -3.25
N GLN A 156 -6.68 -12.95 -3.65
CA GLN A 156 -7.22 -13.25 -4.99
C GLN A 156 -6.76 -12.17 -5.97
N HIS A 157 -5.58 -12.33 -6.50
CA HIS A 157 -4.83 -11.30 -7.23
C HIS A 157 -5.60 -10.73 -8.41
N GLU A 158 -6.09 -11.58 -9.33
CA GLU A 158 -6.83 -11.13 -10.51
C GLU A 158 -8.15 -10.41 -10.16
N LEU A 159 -8.84 -10.91 -9.13
CA LEU A 159 -10.05 -10.24 -8.64
C LEU A 159 -9.76 -8.85 -8.08
N MET A 160 -8.67 -8.72 -7.31
CA MET A 160 -8.27 -7.41 -6.77
C MET A 160 -7.88 -6.44 -7.88
N ARG A 161 -7.19 -6.94 -8.92
CA ARG A 161 -6.77 -6.14 -10.06
C ARG A 161 -7.99 -5.60 -10.81
N ALA A 162 -8.93 -6.45 -11.18
CA ALA A 162 -10.16 -6.05 -11.85
C ALA A 162 -10.93 -4.99 -11.05
N VAL A 163 -11.08 -5.21 -9.72
CA VAL A 163 -11.74 -4.26 -8.82
C VAL A 163 -11.01 -2.91 -8.76
N ALA A 164 -9.67 -2.91 -8.74
CA ALA A 164 -8.89 -1.68 -8.73
C ALA A 164 -9.01 -0.90 -10.05
N GLU A 165 -8.97 -1.60 -11.18
CA GLU A 165 -9.15 -1.02 -12.52
C GLU A 165 -10.55 -0.38 -12.68
N ASP A 166 -11.61 -1.05 -12.19
CA ASP A 166 -12.99 -0.53 -12.19
C ASP A 166 -13.10 0.79 -11.38
N PHE A 167 -12.50 0.84 -10.19
CA PHE A 167 -12.55 2.06 -9.37
C PHE A 167 -11.62 3.15 -9.89
N ALA A 168 -10.49 2.82 -10.52
CA ALA A 168 -9.64 3.79 -11.19
C ALA A 168 -10.44 4.54 -12.28
N ALA A 169 -11.17 3.80 -13.11
CA ALA A 169 -12.04 4.38 -14.13
C ALA A 169 -13.20 5.21 -13.52
N SER A 170 -13.81 4.72 -12.43
CA SER A 170 -14.95 5.37 -11.77
C SER A 170 -14.60 6.71 -11.11
N TYR A 171 -13.39 6.82 -10.55
CA TYR A 171 -12.92 8.02 -9.86
C TYR A 171 -11.97 8.89 -10.69
N GLY A 172 -11.68 8.51 -11.93
CA GLY A 172 -10.82 9.27 -12.84
C GLY A 172 -9.39 9.41 -12.35
N VAL A 173 -8.87 8.39 -11.67
CA VAL A 173 -7.48 8.33 -11.16
C VAL A 173 -6.80 7.08 -11.71
N SER A 174 -5.49 7.13 -12.00
CA SER A 174 -4.78 5.96 -12.54
C SER A 174 -4.59 4.87 -11.49
N PHE A 175 -4.64 3.61 -11.92
CA PHE A 175 -4.23 2.48 -11.10
C PHE A 175 -2.82 2.05 -11.48
N TYR A 176 -1.86 2.21 -10.57
CA TYR A 176 -0.51 1.71 -10.73
C TYR A 176 -0.46 0.23 -10.34
N TYR A 177 -0.49 -0.64 -11.34
CA TYR A 177 -0.40 -2.08 -11.12
C TYR A 177 1.04 -2.56 -11.10
N GLU A 178 1.41 -3.25 -10.02
CA GLU A 178 2.66 -3.99 -9.89
C GLU A 178 2.40 -5.30 -9.13
N ASP A 179 2.95 -6.40 -9.64
CA ASP A 179 2.91 -7.69 -8.95
C ASP A 179 4.05 -7.81 -7.95
N PHE A 180 3.80 -7.34 -6.73
CA PHE A 180 4.79 -7.36 -5.66
C PHE A 180 5.06 -8.75 -5.07
N ARG A 181 4.37 -9.82 -5.52
CA ARG A 181 4.56 -11.19 -4.99
C ARG A 181 5.94 -11.74 -5.28
N ILE A 182 6.60 -11.25 -6.32
CA ILE A 182 7.97 -11.62 -6.68
C ILE A 182 8.95 -11.39 -5.53
N GLY A 183 8.73 -10.35 -4.72
CA GLY A 183 9.55 -10.03 -3.55
C GLY A 183 9.02 -10.56 -2.23
N TRP A 184 8.22 -11.63 -2.25
CA TRP A 184 7.60 -12.18 -1.04
C TRP A 184 8.61 -12.49 0.06
N GLN A 185 9.72 -13.15 -0.27
CA GLN A 185 10.76 -13.49 0.71
C GLN A 185 11.52 -12.24 1.18
N ASP A 186 11.88 -11.35 0.27
CA ASP A 186 12.57 -10.10 0.60
C ASP A 186 11.77 -9.26 1.60
N GLY A 187 10.45 -9.12 1.38
CA GLY A 187 9.60 -8.36 2.29
C GLY A 187 9.47 -9.02 3.67
N ILE A 188 9.50 -10.36 3.74
CA ILE A 188 9.57 -11.09 5.02
C ILE A 188 10.85 -10.74 5.77
N ASP A 189 11.99 -10.76 5.10
CA ASP A 189 13.29 -10.55 5.74
C ASP A 189 13.44 -9.08 6.15
N LEU A 190 13.09 -8.12 5.30
CA LEU A 190 13.02 -6.71 5.66
C LEU A 190 12.11 -6.44 6.86
N SER A 191 10.94 -7.10 6.94
CA SER A 191 10.03 -6.91 8.07
C SER A 191 10.59 -7.42 9.39
N LYS A 192 11.47 -8.43 9.36
CA LYS A 192 12.18 -8.93 10.55
C LYS A 192 13.32 -7.98 10.94
N GLU A 193 14.10 -7.51 9.97
CA GLU A 193 15.19 -6.55 10.18
C GLU A 193 14.67 -5.26 10.84
N MET A 194 13.47 -4.81 10.45
CA MET A 194 12.82 -3.62 11.02
C MET A 194 12.06 -3.93 12.32
N ASP A 195 12.10 -5.16 12.83
CA ASP A 195 11.37 -5.60 14.02
C ASP A 195 9.89 -5.18 13.97
N LEU A 196 9.21 -5.52 12.86
CA LEU A 196 7.80 -5.21 12.66
C LEU A 196 6.91 -6.35 13.15
N TYR A 197 5.77 -6.00 13.76
CA TYR A 197 4.74 -6.96 14.13
C TYR A 197 4.20 -7.69 12.89
N ARG A 198 4.26 -9.03 12.88
CA ARG A 198 3.84 -9.87 11.77
C ARG A 198 2.57 -10.63 12.11
N GLN A 199 1.50 -10.23 11.48
CA GLN A 199 0.17 -10.83 11.69
C GLN A 199 0.08 -12.27 11.20
N SER A 200 -0.74 -13.07 11.89
CA SER A 200 -0.95 -14.49 11.60
C SER A 200 -2.11 -14.78 10.64
N TYR A 201 -3.00 -13.81 10.38
CA TYR A 201 -4.19 -13.93 9.53
C TYR A 201 -4.44 -12.64 8.74
N CYS A 202 -5.38 -12.69 7.78
CA CYS A 202 -5.66 -11.56 6.88
C CYS A 202 -6.12 -10.29 7.61
N GLY A 203 -6.81 -10.44 8.76
CA GLY A 203 -7.28 -9.33 9.60
C GLY A 203 -8.75 -9.42 9.96
N CYS A 204 -9.62 -9.96 9.10
CA CYS A 204 -11.04 -10.05 9.42
C CYS A 204 -11.37 -11.21 10.37
N VAL A 205 -12.43 -11.04 11.15
CA VAL A 205 -12.91 -12.06 12.11
C VAL A 205 -13.12 -13.44 11.46
N PHE A 206 -13.60 -13.50 10.22
CA PHE A 206 -13.77 -14.76 9.49
C PHE A 206 -12.44 -15.41 9.14
N SER A 207 -11.40 -14.63 8.80
CA SER A 207 -10.07 -15.19 8.52
C SER A 207 -9.37 -15.64 9.81
N GLU A 208 -9.65 -15.00 10.91
CA GLU A 208 -9.18 -15.42 12.24
C GLU A 208 -9.82 -16.75 12.62
N GLU A 209 -11.15 -16.85 12.55
CA GLU A 209 -11.89 -18.08 12.80
C GLU A 209 -11.40 -19.23 11.89
N GLU A 210 -11.29 -19.01 10.58
CA GLU A 210 -10.76 -19.98 9.63
C GLU A 210 -9.35 -20.44 9.98
N ARG A 211 -8.52 -19.56 10.55
CA ARG A 211 -7.15 -19.86 10.95
C ARG A 211 -7.08 -20.71 12.20
N TYR A 212 -7.90 -20.41 13.21
CA TYR A 212 -7.75 -20.99 14.55
C TYR A 212 -8.80 -22.05 14.88
N SER A 213 -9.96 -22.04 14.25
CA SER A 213 -10.98 -23.07 14.45
C SER A 213 -10.51 -24.42 13.90
N ARG A 214 -10.37 -25.41 14.79
CA ARG A 214 -9.97 -26.77 14.42
C ARG A 214 -11.02 -27.50 13.56
N SER A 215 -12.30 -27.24 13.80
CA SER A 215 -13.43 -27.82 13.05
C SER A 215 -13.45 -27.28 11.61
N LEU A 216 -13.37 -25.97 11.41
CA LEU A 216 -13.34 -25.35 10.10
C LEU A 216 -12.11 -25.80 9.28
N ARG A 217 -10.94 -25.90 9.90
CA ARG A 217 -9.74 -26.42 9.21
C ARG A 217 -9.91 -27.87 8.74
N LYS A 218 -10.62 -28.71 9.51
CA LYS A 218 -10.91 -30.08 9.08
C LYS A 218 -11.87 -30.10 7.88
N LEU A 219 -12.90 -29.25 7.88
CA LEU A 219 -13.85 -29.11 6.75
C LEU A 219 -13.13 -28.62 5.49
N GLN A 220 -12.37 -27.55 5.57
CA GLN A 220 -11.59 -27.02 4.45
C GLN A 220 -10.62 -28.04 3.84
N ARG A 221 -9.96 -28.85 4.69
CA ARG A 221 -9.10 -29.94 4.21
C ARG A 221 -9.87 -31.01 3.43
N LYS A 222 -11.09 -31.35 3.87
CA LYS A 222 -11.95 -32.30 3.15
C LYS A 222 -12.39 -31.74 1.79
N GLU A 223 -12.86 -30.49 1.75
CA GLU A 223 -13.26 -29.81 0.53
C GLU A 223 -12.10 -29.68 -0.49
N ASN A 224 -10.92 -29.32 -0.01
CA ASN A 224 -9.74 -29.19 -0.87
C ASN A 224 -9.30 -30.56 -1.44
N LYS A 225 -9.41 -31.63 -0.66
CA LYS A 225 -9.15 -33.00 -1.15
C LYS A 225 -10.15 -33.41 -2.22
N GLU A 226 -11.44 -33.12 -2.02
CA GLU A 226 -12.48 -33.44 -2.98
C GLU A 226 -12.33 -32.63 -4.27
N LYS A 227 -12.07 -31.32 -4.19
CA LYS A 227 -11.78 -30.48 -5.35
C LYS A 227 -10.56 -30.97 -6.14
N LYS A 228 -9.51 -31.41 -5.43
CA LYS A 228 -8.33 -32.01 -6.08
C LYS A 228 -8.68 -33.32 -6.80
N ARG A 229 -9.49 -34.18 -6.17
CA ARG A 229 -9.95 -35.44 -6.77
C ARG A 229 -10.76 -35.18 -8.04
N LEU A 230 -11.73 -34.27 -7.98
CA LEU A 230 -12.56 -33.91 -9.13
C LEU A 230 -11.74 -33.33 -10.30
N ARG A 231 -10.71 -32.51 -10.00
CA ARG A 231 -9.80 -32.00 -11.04
C ARG A 231 -8.91 -33.05 -11.72
N LEU A 232 -8.65 -34.16 -11.03
CA LEU A 232 -7.87 -35.28 -11.59
C LEU A 232 -8.72 -36.25 -12.41
N MET A 233 -10.04 -36.14 -12.31
CA MET A 233 -11.02 -36.98 -13.01
C MET A 233 -11.64 -36.28 -14.24
N ALA A 234 -11.40 -34.97 -14.39
CA ALA A 234 -11.78 -34.14 -15.54
C ALA A 234 -10.64 -34.00 -16.53
#